data_eddad2cbd8f1d91b114cce18270e200a
#
_entry.id   eddad2cbd8f1d91b114cce18270e200a
#
_cell.length_a   1.000
_cell.length_b   1.000
_cell.length_c   1.000
_cell.angle_alpha   90.00
_cell.angle_beta   90.00
_cell.angle_gamma   90.00
#
_symmetry.space_group_name_H-M   'P 1'
#
loop_
_entity.id
_entity.type
_entity.pdbx_description
1 polymer ?
#
loop_
_entity_poly.entity_id
_entity_poly.type
_entity_poly.pdbx_seq_one_letter_code
_entity_poly.pdbx_strand_id
1 'polypeptide(L)'
;MKTILALSLLAAPAFADCPAGTDYSSQIATVVERMQAAPHEGAARVLSAQMWDIWLDAPDELAQAMLDAGTASIQMGDRMVATSHLEELVAYCPDYAEGYNQRAFASFLQGKYDDALVDLDAAIALQPVHLGALTGKALTLIELGRAADAQ
;
A
#
# COMPACT_ATOMS: atom_id res chain seq x y z
N MET A 1 8.72 54.05 30.51
CA MET A 1 9.27 53.22 29.44
C MET A 1 8.50 51.88 29.44
N LYS A 2 7.62 51.63 28.43
CA LYS A 2 6.85 50.39 28.29
C LYS A 2 7.57 49.49 27.28
N THR A 3 8.17 48.43 27.74
CA THR A 3 8.86 47.44 26.89
C THR A 3 7.78 46.53 26.28
N ILE A 4 7.58 46.62 24.97
CA ILE A 4 6.73 45.70 24.21
C ILE A 4 7.53 44.48 23.90
N LEU A 5 7.18 43.33 24.52
CA LEU A 5 7.73 42.02 24.22
C LEU A 5 7.04 41.53 22.94
N ALA A 6 7.77 41.54 21.82
CA ALA A 6 7.29 40.94 20.58
C ALA A 6 7.40 39.41 20.70
N LEU A 7 6.24 38.75 20.77
CA LEU A 7 6.13 37.29 20.74
C LEU A 7 6.24 36.84 19.27
N SER A 8 7.43 36.36 18.87
CA SER A 8 7.62 35.75 17.54
C SER A 8 6.93 34.40 17.52
N LEU A 9 5.79 34.26 16.86
CA LEU A 9 5.23 32.97 16.49
C LEU A 9 6.15 32.33 15.44
N LEU A 10 6.90 31.31 15.84
CA LEU A 10 7.56 30.39 14.93
C LEU A 10 6.45 29.53 14.31
N ALA A 11 6.08 29.83 13.06
CA ALA A 11 5.26 28.93 12.27
C ALA A 11 6.05 27.62 12.07
N ALA A 12 5.58 26.54 12.66
CA ALA A 12 6.08 25.21 12.32
C ALA A 12 5.83 24.97 10.82
N PRO A 13 6.77 24.33 10.09
CA PRO A 13 6.49 23.95 8.71
C PRO A 13 5.25 23.05 8.72
N ALA A 14 4.21 23.45 8.01
CA ALA A 14 3.10 22.55 7.73
C ALA A 14 3.68 21.45 6.82
N PHE A 15 3.90 20.27 7.37
CA PHE A 15 4.04 19.08 6.52
C PHE A 15 2.72 18.96 5.77
N ALA A 16 2.77 18.93 4.44
CA ALA A 16 1.58 18.66 3.65
C ALA A 16 1.10 17.25 4.02
N ASP A 17 -0.12 17.16 4.52
CA ASP A 17 -0.75 15.87 4.76
C ASP A 17 -1.03 15.22 3.39
N CYS A 18 -0.94 13.88 3.33
CA CYS A 18 -1.32 13.14 2.13
C CYS A 18 -2.77 13.48 1.74
N PRO A 19 -3.03 13.91 0.51
CA PRO A 19 -4.40 14.18 0.07
C PRO A 19 -5.22 12.90 0.00
N ALA A 20 -6.54 13.02 0.05
CA ALA A 20 -7.40 11.90 -0.27
C ALA A 20 -7.16 11.47 -1.73
N GLY A 21 -6.90 10.19 -1.94
CA GLY A 21 -6.75 9.62 -3.28
C GLY A 21 -8.05 9.66 -4.08
N THR A 22 -7.97 9.29 -5.35
CA THR A 22 -9.13 9.14 -6.23
C THR A 22 -10.08 8.07 -5.68
N ASP A 23 -11.38 8.37 -5.61
CA ASP A 23 -12.39 7.37 -5.21
C ASP A 23 -12.70 6.43 -6.37
N TYR A 24 -12.15 5.24 -6.32
CA TYR A 24 -12.35 4.16 -7.29
C TYR A 24 -13.41 3.13 -6.87
N SER A 25 -14.16 3.34 -5.79
CA SER A 25 -15.07 2.33 -5.22
C SER A 25 -16.07 1.77 -6.23
N SER A 26 -16.69 2.61 -7.06
CA SER A 26 -17.62 2.17 -8.09
C SER A 26 -16.95 1.38 -9.23
N GLN A 27 -15.75 1.78 -9.63
CA GLN A 27 -14.97 1.10 -10.66
C GLN A 27 -14.50 -0.27 -10.15
N ILE A 28 -13.99 -0.33 -8.93
CA ILE A 28 -13.59 -1.58 -8.26
C ILE A 28 -14.76 -2.55 -8.18
N ALA A 29 -15.94 -2.11 -7.72
CA ALA A 29 -17.13 -2.94 -7.65
C ALA A 29 -17.49 -3.53 -9.02
N THR A 30 -17.45 -2.71 -10.08
CA THR A 30 -17.72 -3.15 -11.45
C THR A 30 -16.71 -4.19 -11.94
N VAL A 31 -15.42 -3.98 -11.66
CA VAL A 31 -14.36 -4.93 -12.08
C VAL A 31 -14.50 -6.24 -11.32
N VAL A 32 -14.77 -6.20 -10.01
CA VAL A 32 -14.99 -7.40 -9.18
C VAL A 32 -16.18 -8.22 -9.70
N GLU A 33 -17.32 -7.59 -10.01
CA GLU A 33 -18.47 -8.28 -10.58
C GLU A 33 -18.13 -8.97 -11.91
N ARG A 34 -17.41 -8.27 -12.80
CA ARG A 34 -16.93 -8.84 -14.07
C ARG A 34 -15.94 -9.98 -13.88
N MET A 35 -15.07 -9.91 -12.86
CA MET A 35 -14.14 -10.99 -12.54
C MET A 35 -14.89 -12.24 -12.08
N GLN A 36 -15.91 -12.10 -11.23
CA GLN A 36 -16.74 -13.21 -10.77
C GLN A 36 -17.54 -13.86 -11.92
N ALA A 37 -17.91 -13.08 -12.92
CA ALA A 37 -18.62 -13.55 -14.11
C ALA A 37 -17.68 -14.00 -15.24
N ALA A 38 -16.36 -13.95 -15.05
CA ALA A 38 -15.38 -14.25 -16.11
C ALA A 38 -15.49 -15.72 -16.56
N PRO A 39 -15.61 -15.98 -17.86
CA PRO A 39 -15.86 -17.32 -18.39
C PRO A 39 -14.64 -18.25 -18.29
N HIS A 40 -13.45 -17.72 -18.09
CA HIS A 40 -12.20 -18.44 -17.96
C HIS A 40 -11.10 -17.57 -17.33
N GLU A 41 -10.04 -18.20 -16.85
CA GLU A 41 -8.92 -17.56 -16.17
C GLU A 41 -8.27 -16.41 -16.97
N GLY A 42 -8.13 -16.55 -18.30
CA GLY A 42 -7.55 -15.50 -19.14
C GLY A 42 -8.36 -14.19 -19.11
N ALA A 43 -9.70 -14.29 -19.08
CA ALA A 43 -10.56 -13.11 -18.94
C ALA A 43 -10.41 -12.48 -17.53
N ALA A 44 -10.36 -13.30 -16.48
CA ALA A 44 -10.14 -12.81 -15.12
C ALA A 44 -8.77 -12.13 -14.97
N ARG A 45 -7.73 -12.63 -15.64
CA ARG A 45 -6.38 -12.04 -15.60
C ARG A 45 -6.34 -10.64 -16.21
N VAL A 46 -7.07 -10.38 -17.30
CA VAL A 46 -7.17 -9.04 -17.88
C VAL A 46 -7.84 -8.07 -16.93
N LEU A 47 -8.87 -8.51 -16.20
CA LEU A 47 -9.57 -7.70 -15.21
C LEU A 47 -8.69 -7.47 -13.97
N SER A 48 -7.89 -8.45 -13.57
CA SER A 48 -6.89 -8.28 -12.50
C SER A 48 -5.88 -7.18 -12.84
N ALA A 49 -5.43 -7.08 -14.10
CA ALA A 49 -4.54 -6.00 -14.52
C ALA A 49 -5.19 -4.62 -14.34
N GLN A 50 -6.50 -4.48 -14.64
CA GLN A 50 -7.23 -3.23 -14.39
C GLN A 50 -7.29 -2.86 -12.89
N MET A 51 -7.37 -3.85 -12.00
CA MET A 51 -7.31 -3.61 -10.57
C MET A 51 -5.93 -3.10 -10.13
N TRP A 52 -4.85 -3.62 -10.71
CA TRP A 52 -3.50 -3.13 -10.44
C TRP A 52 -3.32 -1.68 -10.87
N ASP A 53 -3.85 -1.27 -12.02
CA ASP A 53 -3.80 0.13 -12.48
C ASP A 53 -4.46 1.07 -11.44
N ILE A 54 -5.54 0.63 -10.80
CA ILE A 54 -6.24 1.40 -9.76
C ILE A 54 -5.41 1.46 -8.46
N TRP A 55 -4.87 0.34 -7.99
CA TRP A 55 -4.15 0.30 -6.71
C TRP A 55 -2.80 1.00 -6.78
N LEU A 56 -2.15 1.02 -7.95
CA LEU A 56 -0.86 1.69 -8.18
C LEU A 56 -1.02 3.21 -8.40
N ASP A 57 -2.24 3.73 -8.51
CA ASP A 57 -2.51 5.17 -8.59
C ASP A 57 -2.44 5.79 -7.19
N ALA A 58 -1.27 6.33 -6.84
CA ALA A 58 -1.05 6.92 -5.53
C ALA A 58 -1.79 8.26 -5.37
N PRO A 59 -2.09 8.70 -4.13
CA PRO A 59 -2.86 9.90 -3.86
C PRO A 59 -2.30 11.19 -4.45
N ASP A 60 -0.99 11.29 -4.60
CA ASP A 60 -0.29 12.42 -5.23
C ASP A 60 1.08 12.03 -5.81
N GLU A 61 1.75 12.99 -6.44
CA GLU A 61 3.06 12.79 -7.07
C GLU A 61 4.16 12.40 -6.05
N LEU A 62 4.09 12.87 -4.82
CA LEU A 62 5.06 12.54 -3.78
C LEU A 62 4.90 11.10 -3.32
N ALA A 63 3.67 10.68 -3.04
CA ALA A 63 3.35 9.29 -2.72
C ALA A 63 3.72 8.35 -3.87
N GLN A 64 3.44 8.75 -5.12
CA GLN A 64 3.81 7.98 -6.31
C GLN A 64 5.34 7.82 -6.42
N ALA A 65 6.10 8.89 -6.20
CA ALA A 65 7.57 8.82 -6.24
C ALA A 65 8.13 7.86 -5.18
N MET A 66 7.56 7.86 -3.97
CA MET A 66 7.95 6.93 -2.89
C MET A 66 7.61 5.48 -3.24
N LEU A 67 6.42 5.24 -3.81
CA LEU A 67 5.99 3.92 -4.28
C LEU A 67 6.93 3.40 -5.37
N ASP A 68 7.22 4.22 -6.37
CA ASP A 68 8.09 3.88 -7.50
C ASP A 68 9.52 3.57 -7.01
N ALA A 69 10.06 4.37 -6.09
CA ALA A 69 11.39 4.15 -5.52
C ALA A 69 11.44 2.84 -4.71
N GLY A 70 10.40 2.56 -3.91
CA GLY A 70 10.27 1.33 -3.14
C GLY A 70 10.20 0.09 -4.04
N THR A 71 9.33 0.11 -5.04
CA THR A 71 9.14 -1.01 -5.98
C THR A 71 10.36 -1.23 -6.86
N ALA A 72 11.02 -0.17 -7.33
CA ALA A 72 12.28 -0.26 -8.07
C ALA A 72 13.39 -0.89 -7.21
N SER A 73 13.49 -0.52 -5.94
CA SER A 73 14.46 -1.11 -4.99
C SER A 73 14.19 -2.60 -4.76
N ILE A 74 12.93 -3.02 -4.68
CA ILE A 74 12.54 -4.45 -4.62
C ILE A 74 13.05 -5.19 -5.87
N GLN A 75 12.83 -4.63 -7.05
CA GLN A 75 13.26 -5.24 -8.33
C GLN A 75 14.78 -5.35 -8.44
N MET A 76 15.52 -4.39 -7.90
CA MET A 76 16.99 -4.42 -7.82
C MET A 76 17.53 -5.36 -6.73
N GLY A 77 16.65 -5.89 -5.86
CA GLY A 77 17.01 -6.78 -4.75
C GLY A 77 17.50 -6.04 -3.51
N ASP A 78 17.44 -4.71 -3.49
CA ASP A 78 17.82 -3.89 -2.32
C ASP A 78 16.63 -3.72 -1.37
N ARG A 79 16.36 -4.78 -0.62
CA ARG A 79 15.18 -4.88 0.24
C ARG A 79 15.20 -3.90 1.41
N MET A 80 16.38 -3.48 1.88
CA MET A 80 16.48 -2.52 2.99
C MET A 80 16.12 -1.11 2.52
N VAL A 81 16.63 -0.70 1.35
CA VAL A 81 16.29 0.60 0.74
C VAL A 81 14.80 0.63 0.37
N ALA A 82 14.27 -0.48 -0.18
CA ALA A 82 12.84 -0.61 -0.45
C ALA A 82 11.99 -0.37 0.81
N THR A 83 12.36 -1.03 1.92
CA THR A 83 11.64 -0.86 3.20
C THR A 83 11.64 0.60 3.64
N SER A 84 12.79 1.31 3.54
CA SER A 84 12.89 2.72 3.94
C SER A 84 11.93 3.61 3.14
N HIS A 85 11.90 3.48 1.80
CA HIS A 85 10.98 4.26 0.95
C HIS A 85 9.50 3.95 1.25
N LEU A 86 9.19 2.69 1.52
CA LEU A 86 7.82 2.26 1.80
C LEU A 86 7.37 2.62 3.23
N GLU A 87 8.30 2.70 4.20
CA GLU A 87 8.04 3.27 5.52
C GLU A 87 7.70 4.77 5.42
N GLU A 88 8.46 5.53 4.62
CA GLU A 88 8.17 6.94 4.35
C GLU A 88 6.80 7.10 3.68
N LEU A 89 6.47 6.26 2.69
CA LEU A 89 5.17 6.26 2.01
C LEU A 89 4.01 6.03 2.99
N VAL A 90 4.09 4.97 3.80
CA VAL A 90 3.03 4.64 4.77
C VAL A 90 2.90 5.72 5.85
N ALA A 91 4.02 6.33 6.28
CA ALA A 91 3.99 7.43 7.24
C ALA A 91 3.35 8.69 6.64
N TYR A 92 3.58 8.96 5.35
CA TYR A 92 3.00 10.09 4.64
C TYR A 92 1.53 9.86 4.28
N CYS A 93 1.20 8.68 3.73
CA CYS A 93 -0.15 8.31 3.27
C CYS A 93 -0.69 7.08 4.04
N PRO A 94 -1.11 7.23 5.31
CA PRO A 94 -1.55 6.10 6.13
C PRO A 94 -2.86 5.45 5.64
N ASP A 95 -3.61 6.09 4.75
CA ASP A 95 -4.86 5.56 4.18
C ASP A 95 -4.65 4.94 2.78
N TYR A 96 -3.41 4.80 2.31
CA TYR A 96 -3.09 4.22 1.02
C TYR A 96 -2.72 2.74 1.14
N ALA A 97 -3.65 1.85 0.78
CA ALA A 97 -3.54 0.40 0.96
C ALA A 97 -2.31 -0.22 0.25
N GLU A 98 -1.97 0.26 -0.97
CA GLU A 98 -0.84 -0.28 -1.73
C GLU A 98 0.51 0.01 -1.05
N GLY A 99 0.64 1.11 -0.32
CA GLY A 99 1.85 1.39 0.48
C GLY A 99 2.14 0.25 1.47
N TYR A 100 1.13 -0.20 2.19
CA TYR A 100 1.24 -1.34 3.11
C TYR A 100 1.50 -2.65 2.36
N ASN A 101 0.79 -2.89 1.26
CA ASN A 101 0.98 -4.11 0.45
C ASN A 101 2.43 -4.24 -0.05
N GLN A 102 3.02 -3.16 -0.56
CA GLN A 102 4.41 -3.18 -1.03
C GLN A 102 5.42 -3.30 0.12
N ARG A 103 5.17 -2.66 1.28
CA ARG A 103 6.03 -2.83 2.46
C ARG A 103 5.97 -4.26 3.01
N ALA A 104 4.79 -4.85 3.02
CA ALA A 104 4.60 -6.26 3.34
C ALA A 104 5.40 -7.18 2.40
N PHE A 105 5.37 -6.89 1.10
CA PHE A 105 6.13 -7.66 0.13
C PHE A 105 7.65 -7.55 0.35
N ALA A 106 8.15 -6.34 0.65
CA ALA A 106 9.55 -6.14 1.02
C ALA A 106 9.93 -6.93 2.29
N SER A 107 9.06 -6.95 3.31
CA SER A 107 9.23 -7.71 4.54
C SER A 107 9.21 -9.22 4.28
N PHE A 108 8.27 -9.71 3.47
CA PHE A 108 8.17 -11.10 3.06
C PHE A 108 9.47 -11.60 2.40
N LEU A 109 10.01 -10.83 1.46
CA LEU A 109 11.28 -11.14 0.78
C LEU A 109 12.49 -11.16 1.72
N GLN A 110 12.39 -10.53 2.90
CA GLN A 110 13.39 -10.56 3.96
C GLN A 110 13.18 -11.72 4.95
N GLY A 111 12.11 -12.51 4.81
CA GLY A 111 11.71 -13.56 5.76
C GLY A 111 11.10 -13.00 7.05
N LYS A 112 10.72 -11.72 7.08
CA LYS A 112 10.05 -11.06 8.21
C LYS A 112 8.53 -11.24 8.09
N TYR A 113 8.10 -12.48 8.22
CA TYR A 113 6.71 -12.86 7.92
C TYR A 113 5.69 -12.28 8.89
N ASP A 114 6.03 -12.12 10.17
CA ASP A 114 5.13 -11.50 11.14
C ASP A 114 4.92 -10.01 10.83
N ASP A 115 5.97 -9.28 10.45
CA ASP A 115 5.87 -7.87 10.03
C ASP A 115 5.04 -7.76 8.74
N ALA A 116 5.27 -8.65 7.77
CA ALA A 116 4.50 -8.71 6.54
C ALA A 116 3.01 -8.93 6.81
N LEU A 117 2.66 -9.80 7.75
CA LEU A 117 1.26 -10.10 8.09
C LEU A 117 0.55 -8.87 8.68
N VAL A 118 1.21 -8.09 9.52
CA VAL A 118 0.66 -6.83 10.07
C VAL A 118 0.31 -5.85 8.97
N ASP A 119 1.20 -5.66 8.00
CA ASP A 119 0.98 -4.74 6.89
C ASP A 119 -0.10 -5.25 5.92
N LEU A 120 -0.16 -6.56 5.66
CA LEU A 120 -1.21 -7.15 4.83
C LEU A 120 -2.59 -7.02 5.47
N ASP A 121 -2.68 -7.16 6.79
CA ASP A 121 -3.92 -6.92 7.52
C ASP A 121 -4.34 -5.45 7.43
N ALA A 122 -3.40 -4.50 7.52
CA ALA A 122 -3.68 -3.08 7.33
C ALA A 122 -4.16 -2.77 5.90
N ALA A 123 -3.48 -3.31 4.88
CA ALA A 123 -3.89 -3.14 3.48
C ALA A 123 -5.29 -3.68 3.20
N ILE A 124 -5.63 -4.86 3.75
CA ILE A 124 -6.96 -5.47 3.61
C ILE A 124 -8.03 -4.68 4.39
N ALA A 125 -7.69 -4.11 5.55
CA ALA A 125 -8.61 -3.26 6.29
C ALA A 125 -8.98 -1.99 5.51
N LEU A 126 -8.02 -1.38 4.81
CA LEU A 126 -8.23 -0.22 3.95
C LEU A 126 -8.94 -0.60 2.64
N GLN A 127 -8.59 -1.72 2.03
CA GLN A 127 -9.13 -2.19 0.76
C GLN A 127 -9.43 -3.70 0.81
N PRO A 128 -10.65 -4.10 1.21
CA PRO A 128 -11.00 -5.51 1.43
C PRO A 128 -10.89 -6.43 0.20
N VAL A 129 -10.91 -5.87 -1.00
CA VAL A 129 -10.79 -6.62 -2.27
C VAL A 129 -9.41 -6.46 -2.91
N HIS A 130 -8.38 -6.06 -2.16
CA HIS A 130 -7.02 -5.92 -2.65
C HIS A 130 -6.39 -7.28 -2.90
N LEU A 131 -6.44 -7.77 -4.14
CA LEU A 131 -5.99 -9.13 -4.50
C LEU A 131 -4.52 -9.38 -4.15
N GLY A 132 -3.66 -8.37 -4.30
CA GLY A 132 -2.24 -8.47 -3.93
C GLY A 132 -2.08 -8.75 -2.44
N ALA A 133 -2.76 -7.98 -1.59
CA ALA A 133 -2.69 -8.13 -0.13
C ALA A 133 -3.32 -9.47 0.32
N LEU A 134 -4.47 -9.86 -0.24
CA LEU A 134 -5.10 -11.14 0.05
C LEU A 134 -4.20 -12.33 -0.31
N THR A 135 -3.59 -12.30 -1.49
CA THR A 135 -2.65 -13.34 -1.94
C THR A 135 -1.39 -13.33 -1.08
N GLY A 136 -0.83 -12.14 -0.82
CA GLY A 136 0.33 -11.97 0.05
C GLY A 136 0.10 -12.53 1.45
N LYS A 137 -1.08 -12.26 2.04
CA LYS A 137 -1.47 -12.82 3.35
C LYS A 137 -1.53 -14.34 3.34
N ALA A 138 -2.16 -14.93 2.32
CA ALA A 138 -2.23 -16.39 2.20
C ALA A 138 -0.82 -17.01 2.13
N LEU A 139 0.07 -16.46 1.29
CA LEU A 139 1.46 -16.92 1.17
C LEU A 139 2.22 -16.73 2.49
N THR A 140 2.08 -15.60 3.15
CA THR A 140 2.74 -15.31 4.43
C THR A 140 2.30 -16.29 5.53
N LEU A 141 1.00 -16.60 5.60
CA LEU A 141 0.48 -17.59 6.55
C LEU A 141 1.01 -19.01 6.26
N ILE A 142 1.20 -19.37 5.01
CA ILE A 142 1.83 -20.65 4.64
C ILE A 142 3.28 -20.71 5.14
N GLU A 143 4.07 -19.65 4.94
CA GLU A 143 5.47 -19.57 5.41
C GLU A 143 5.56 -19.62 6.95
N LEU A 144 4.57 -19.06 7.66
CA LEU A 144 4.45 -19.15 9.11
C LEU A 144 3.94 -20.54 9.61
N GLY A 145 3.65 -21.48 8.73
CA GLY A 145 3.04 -22.77 9.09
C GLY A 145 1.58 -22.69 9.52
N ARG A 146 0.91 -21.57 9.23
CA ARG A 146 -0.46 -21.24 9.61
C ARG A 146 -1.44 -21.30 8.44
N ALA A 147 -1.23 -22.25 7.52
CA ALA A 147 -2.04 -22.38 6.30
C ALA A 147 -3.56 -22.56 6.57
N ALA A 148 -3.94 -23.07 7.74
CA ALA A 148 -5.35 -23.17 8.14
C ALA A 148 -6.01 -21.79 8.36
N ASP A 149 -5.23 -20.75 8.67
CA ASP A 149 -5.72 -19.38 8.90
C ASP A 149 -5.87 -18.60 7.56
N ALA A 150 -5.46 -19.20 6.43
CA ALA A 150 -5.49 -18.58 5.10
C ALA A 150 -6.84 -18.75 4.36
N GLN A 151 -7.90 -19.21 5.06
CA GLN A 151 -9.23 -19.47 4.48
C GLN A 151 -10.17 -18.28 4.56
#